data_c4d917a14fd3eb8ed3009887ec5cbcca
#
_entry.id   c4d917a14fd3eb8ed3009887ec5cbcca
#
_cell.length_a   1.000
_cell.length_b   1.000
_cell.length_c   1.000
_cell.angle_alpha   90.00
_cell.angle_beta   90.00
_cell.angle_gamma   90.00
#
_symmetry.space_group_name_H-M   'P 1'
#
loop_
_entity.id
_entity.type
_entity.pdbx_description
1 polymer ?
#
loop_
_entity_poly.entity_id
_entity_poly.type
_entity_poly.pdbx_seq_one_letter_code
_entity_poly.pdbx_strand_id
1 'polypeptide(L)'
;MKQNLTPCITNLFMLTIAGIVNAFGITLFMIPVKLYDSGISGTSMLFEQITPSYLSLSLFLLILNIPLFLIGLKKQGKKFTFYAIYTVYIYTLFAWLITDVLPIDVSIASPLAGTDLLLCALFGGMISGIGSGLAIRFGGVMDGIEVMTVIFSKQLGIMVGTFVMIYNVILYMLCGIVLNSWVLPLYSVVACFAALKTIDFVVEGIDRAKCAMIVTEYPTEICEALSNTFGSGVTRVDATGGYSKRNKSIVYFV
;
A
#
# COMPACT_ATOMS: atom_id res chain seq x y z
N MET A 1 31.45 -7.94 10.82
CA MET A 1 30.34 -7.00 10.84
C MET A 1 29.19 -7.61 11.67
N LYS A 2 29.00 -7.21 12.90
CA LYS A 2 27.80 -7.58 13.69
C LYS A 2 26.62 -6.82 13.06
N GLN A 3 25.81 -7.51 12.25
CA GLN A 3 24.51 -6.97 11.89
C GLN A 3 23.72 -6.81 13.18
N ASN A 4 23.31 -5.57 13.49
CA ASN A 4 22.45 -5.30 14.61
C ASN A 4 21.16 -6.12 14.46
N LEU A 5 20.97 -7.13 15.30
CA LEU A 5 19.80 -8.02 15.32
C LEU A 5 18.53 -7.26 15.72
N THR A 6 18.67 -6.20 16.51
CA THR A 6 17.56 -5.36 17.00
C THR A 6 16.63 -4.84 15.88
N PRO A 7 17.10 -4.24 14.75
CA PRO A 7 16.20 -3.78 13.71
C PRO A 7 15.49 -4.91 12.97
N CYS A 8 16.07 -6.11 12.92
CA CYS A 8 15.44 -7.25 12.28
C CYS A 8 14.24 -7.77 13.09
N ILE A 9 14.37 -7.87 14.40
CA ILE A 9 13.31 -8.34 15.31
C ILE A 9 12.15 -7.33 15.34
N THR A 10 12.46 -6.03 15.42
CA THR A 10 11.45 -4.97 15.38
C THR A 10 10.66 -5.02 14.06
N ASN A 11 11.35 -5.19 12.92
CA ASN A 11 10.67 -5.29 11.63
C ASN A 11 9.76 -6.51 11.56
N LEU A 12 10.20 -7.69 12.00
CA LEU A 12 9.37 -8.89 12.01
C LEU A 12 8.14 -8.73 12.91
N PHE A 13 8.30 -8.13 14.08
CA PHE A 13 7.19 -7.84 14.99
C PHE A 13 6.17 -6.90 14.34
N MET A 14 6.63 -5.82 13.73
CA MET A 14 5.75 -4.87 13.04
C MET A 14 5.08 -5.47 11.80
N LEU A 15 5.78 -6.34 11.06
CA LEU A 15 5.20 -7.08 9.94
C LEU A 15 4.14 -8.09 10.39
N THR A 16 4.29 -8.69 11.58
CA THR A 16 3.24 -9.53 12.17
C THR A 16 1.98 -8.70 12.47
N ILE A 17 2.14 -7.55 13.13
CA ILE A 17 1.01 -6.63 13.37
C ILE A 17 0.37 -6.21 12.07
N ALA A 18 1.17 -5.86 11.07
CA ALA A 18 0.70 -5.46 9.75
C ALA A 18 -0.17 -6.55 9.10
N GLY A 19 0.28 -7.82 9.11
CA GLY A 19 -0.46 -8.96 8.58
C GLY A 19 -1.78 -9.22 9.32
N ILE A 20 -1.77 -9.11 10.65
CA ILE A 20 -2.99 -9.26 11.47
C ILE A 20 -4.01 -8.17 11.15
N VAL A 21 -3.58 -6.91 11.11
CA VAL A 21 -4.45 -5.75 10.83
C VAL A 21 -5.06 -5.86 9.44
N ASN A 22 -4.26 -6.26 8.44
CA ASN A 22 -4.75 -6.47 7.08
C ASN A 22 -5.78 -7.61 7.02
N ALA A 23 -5.49 -8.76 7.61
CA ALA A 23 -6.42 -9.89 7.70
C ALA A 23 -7.75 -9.45 8.33
N PHE A 24 -7.70 -8.70 9.43
CA PHE A 24 -8.88 -8.19 10.11
C PHE A 24 -9.74 -7.29 9.19
N GLY A 25 -9.13 -6.33 8.49
CA GLY A 25 -9.84 -5.42 7.58
C GLY A 25 -10.54 -6.16 6.44
N ILE A 26 -9.83 -7.11 5.82
CA ILE A 26 -10.37 -7.85 4.67
C ILE A 26 -11.42 -8.86 5.11
N THR A 27 -11.14 -9.68 6.14
CA THR A 27 -12.03 -10.79 6.52
C THR A 27 -13.30 -10.35 7.21
N LEU A 28 -13.27 -9.29 8.02
CA LEU A 28 -14.45 -8.86 8.76
C LEU A 28 -15.29 -7.80 8.03
N PHE A 29 -14.71 -7.08 7.06
CA PHE A 29 -15.44 -6.02 6.36
C PHE A 29 -15.68 -6.32 4.88
N MET A 30 -14.69 -6.82 4.15
CA MET A 30 -14.77 -6.92 2.70
C MET A 30 -15.33 -8.27 2.23
N ILE A 31 -14.84 -9.39 2.80
CA ILE A 31 -15.29 -10.74 2.43
C ILE A 31 -16.80 -10.93 2.64
N PRO A 32 -17.39 -10.56 3.79
CA PRO A 32 -18.80 -10.83 4.06
C PRO A 32 -19.77 -10.20 3.05
N VAL A 33 -19.40 -9.04 2.53
CA VAL A 33 -20.20 -8.30 1.55
C VAL A 33 -19.67 -8.47 0.11
N LYS A 34 -18.71 -9.39 -0.09
CA LYS A 34 -18.12 -9.72 -1.39
C LYS A 34 -17.47 -8.54 -2.11
N LEU A 35 -16.94 -7.58 -1.36
CA LEU A 35 -16.12 -6.50 -1.91
C LEU A 35 -14.72 -7.02 -2.23
N TYR A 36 -14.09 -6.44 -3.23
CA TYR A 36 -12.75 -6.81 -3.67
C TYR A 36 -11.71 -5.88 -3.08
N ASP A 37 -10.62 -6.47 -2.59
CA ASP A 37 -9.40 -5.74 -2.27
C ASP A 37 -8.60 -5.43 -3.54
N SER A 38 -7.46 -4.78 -3.39
CA SER A 38 -6.54 -4.49 -4.51
C SER A 38 -5.60 -5.68 -4.80
N GLY A 39 -5.03 -5.70 -6.00
CA GLY A 39 -3.94 -6.60 -6.35
C GLY A 39 -4.30 -8.08 -6.37
N ILE A 40 -3.38 -8.91 -5.90
CA ILE A 40 -3.55 -10.38 -5.84
C ILE A 40 -4.60 -10.77 -4.80
N SER A 41 -4.71 -10.02 -3.71
CA SER A 41 -5.78 -10.24 -2.73
C SER A 41 -7.15 -10.15 -3.39
N GLY A 42 -7.44 -9.09 -4.13
CA GLY A 42 -8.70 -8.96 -4.88
C GLY A 42 -8.88 -10.02 -5.96
N THR A 43 -7.80 -10.38 -6.66
CA THR A 43 -7.83 -11.48 -7.63
C THR A 43 -8.15 -12.82 -6.96
N SER A 44 -7.58 -13.07 -5.78
CA SER A 44 -7.85 -14.27 -4.99
C SER A 44 -9.32 -14.33 -4.53
N MET A 45 -9.90 -13.19 -4.14
CA MET A 45 -11.31 -13.07 -3.79
C MET A 45 -12.24 -13.33 -4.98
N LEU A 46 -11.87 -12.87 -6.18
CA LEU A 46 -12.62 -13.19 -7.39
C LEU A 46 -12.58 -14.69 -7.68
N PHE A 47 -11.41 -15.32 -7.61
CA PHE A 47 -11.30 -16.76 -7.83
C PHE A 47 -12.05 -17.58 -6.79
N GLU A 48 -12.03 -17.20 -5.54
CA GLU A 48 -12.83 -17.85 -4.50
C GLU A 48 -14.33 -17.82 -4.82
N GLN A 49 -14.83 -16.69 -5.34
CA GLN A 49 -16.26 -16.54 -5.66
C GLN A 49 -16.72 -17.35 -6.87
N ILE A 50 -15.83 -17.64 -7.83
CA ILE A 50 -16.16 -18.39 -9.07
C ILE A 50 -15.78 -19.86 -9.00
N THR A 51 -15.09 -20.29 -7.95
CA THR A 51 -14.63 -21.68 -7.78
C THR A 51 -15.43 -22.39 -6.68
N PRO A 52 -15.40 -23.74 -6.65
CA PRO A 52 -16.05 -24.49 -5.60
C PRO A 52 -15.52 -24.17 -4.20
N SER A 53 -16.37 -24.29 -3.19
CA SER A 53 -16.13 -23.88 -1.79
C SER A 53 -14.93 -24.56 -1.08
N TYR A 54 -14.37 -25.63 -1.63
CA TYR A 54 -13.13 -26.25 -1.10
C TYR A 54 -11.86 -25.48 -1.49
N LEU A 55 -11.94 -24.53 -2.43
CA LEU A 55 -10.83 -23.65 -2.82
C LEU A 55 -10.98 -22.31 -2.10
N SER A 56 -10.35 -22.19 -0.93
CA SER A 56 -10.46 -21.01 -0.08
C SER A 56 -9.60 -19.84 -0.57
N LEU A 57 -9.96 -18.62 -0.12
CA LEU A 57 -9.17 -17.41 -0.31
C LEU A 57 -7.69 -17.60 0.05
N SER A 58 -7.45 -18.24 1.20
CA SER A 58 -6.10 -18.48 1.72
C SER A 58 -5.23 -19.31 0.77
N LEU A 59 -5.84 -20.28 0.08
CA LEU A 59 -5.15 -21.09 -0.93
C LEU A 59 -4.76 -20.23 -2.15
N PHE A 60 -5.68 -19.42 -2.67
CA PHE A 60 -5.39 -18.54 -3.80
C PHE A 60 -4.35 -17.47 -3.46
N LEU A 61 -4.42 -16.88 -2.26
CA LEU A 61 -3.40 -15.95 -1.78
C LEU A 61 -2.00 -16.56 -1.82
N LEU A 62 -1.85 -17.80 -1.37
CA LEU A 62 -0.55 -18.47 -1.42
C LEU A 62 -0.11 -18.78 -2.86
N ILE A 63 -0.96 -19.42 -3.64
CA ILE A 63 -0.61 -19.88 -5.00
C ILE A 63 -0.26 -18.71 -5.92
N LEU A 64 -1.06 -17.65 -5.92
CA LEU A 64 -0.85 -16.52 -6.83
C LEU A 64 0.34 -15.64 -6.43
N ASN A 65 0.69 -15.58 -5.15
CA ASN A 65 1.85 -14.82 -4.70
C ASN A 65 3.19 -15.54 -4.94
N ILE A 66 3.23 -16.90 -4.97
CA ILE A 66 4.47 -17.66 -5.15
C ILE A 66 5.28 -17.22 -6.39
N PRO A 67 4.72 -17.19 -7.62
CA PRO A 67 5.49 -16.82 -8.81
C PRO A 67 6.01 -15.38 -8.74
N LEU A 68 5.26 -14.46 -8.13
CA LEU A 68 5.64 -13.06 -7.99
C LEU A 68 6.80 -12.89 -7.01
N PHE A 69 6.81 -13.64 -5.92
CA PHE A 69 7.92 -13.65 -4.97
C PHE A 69 9.18 -14.29 -5.55
N LEU A 70 9.06 -15.31 -6.39
CA LEU A 70 10.21 -15.88 -7.09
C LEU A 70 10.87 -14.88 -8.04
N ILE A 71 10.08 -14.06 -8.74
CA ILE A 71 10.57 -12.95 -9.55
C ILE A 71 11.21 -11.87 -8.64
N GLY A 72 10.55 -11.53 -7.53
CA GLY A 72 11.04 -10.59 -6.53
C GLY A 72 12.41 -10.97 -5.97
N LEU A 73 12.61 -12.27 -5.68
CA LEU A 73 13.86 -12.79 -5.16
C LEU A 73 15.05 -12.50 -6.10
N LYS A 74 14.83 -12.60 -7.41
CA LYS A 74 15.86 -12.33 -8.43
C LYS A 74 16.15 -10.84 -8.61
N LYS A 75 15.15 -9.97 -8.40
CA LYS A 75 15.23 -8.54 -8.76
C LYS A 75 15.42 -7.59 -7.58
N GLN A 76 14.85 -7.89 -6.41
CA GLN A 76 14.87 -7.00 -5.23
C GLN A 76 15.81 -7.50 -4.11
N GLY A 77 16.21 -8.76 -4.16
CA GLY A 77 17.15 -9.34 -3.20
C GLY A 77 16.46 -10.11 -2.06
N LYS A 78 17.30 -10.89 -1.36
CA LYS A 78 16.84 -11.92 -0.40
C LYS A 78 16.09 -11.33 0.82
N LYS A 79 16.56 -10.20 1.36
CA LYS A 79 16.00 -9.61 2.58
C LYS A 79 14.57 -9.08 2.35
N PHE A 80 14.36 -8.35 1.27
CA PHE A 80 13.04 -7.84 0.89
C PHE A 80 12.05 -8.98 0.64
N THR A 81 12.47 -9.98 -0.14
CA THR A 81 11.61 -11.12 -0.47
C THR A 81 11.27 -11.95 0.77
N PHE A 82 12.21 -12.12 1.71
CA PHE A 82 11.92 -12.80 2.98
C PHE A 82 10.84 -12.06 3.78
N TYR A 83 10.94 -10.73 3.91
CA TYR A 83 9.93 -9.94 4.60
C TYR A 83 8.58 -9.98 3.89
N ALA A 84 8.57 -9.91 2.55
CA ALA A 84 7.36 -10.05 1.75
C ALA A 84 6.66 -11.40 1.97
N ILE A 85 7.40 -12.50 1.84
CA ILE A 85 6.86 -13.85 2.07
C ILE A 85 6.34 -14.00 3.51
N TYR A 86 7.11 -13.52 4.50
CA TYR A 86 6.72 -13.57 5.89
C TYR A 86 5.40 -12.82 6.15
N THR A 87 5.28 -11.60 5.62
CA THR A 87 4.09 -10.78 5.82
C THR A 87 2.84 -11.40 5.19
N VAL A 88 2.96 -11.89 3.94
CA VAL A 88 1.85 -12.57 3.27
C VAL A 88 1.49 -13.88 3.98
N TYR A 89 2.47 -14.62 4.49
CA TYR A 89 2.20 -15.82 5.28
C TYR A 89 1.40 -15.51 6.55
N ILE A 90 1.79 -14.48 7.30
CA ILE A 90 1.05 -14.03 8.50
C ILE A 90 -0.37 -13.59 8.11
N TYR A 91 -0.50 -12.76 7.07
CA TYR A 91 -1.80 -12.34 6.57
C TYR A 91 -2.70 -13.53 6.23
N THR A 92 -2.19 -14.48 5.43
CA THR A 92 -2.93 -15.68 5.02
C THR A 92 -3.31 -16.56 6.22
N LEU A 93 -2.39 -16.73 7.18
CA LEU A 93 -2.63 -17.52 8.39
C LEU A 93 -3.77 -16.91 9.23
N PHE A 94 -3.75 -15.59 9.44
CA PHE A 94 -4.78 -14.92 10.23
C PHE A 94 -6.11 -14.82 9.46
N ALA A 95 -6.08 -14.64 8.13
CA ALA A 95 -7.28 -14.72 7.32
C ALA A 95 -7.94 -16.09 7.47
N TRP A 96 -7.18 -17.17 7.30
CA TRP A 96 -7.67 -18.55 7.52
C TRP A 96 -8.19 -18.78 8.95
N LEU A 97 -7.47 -18.27 9.96
CA LEU A 97 -7.90 -18.41 11.35
C LEU A 97 -9.26 -17.74 11.59
N ILE A 98 -9.49 -16.57 11.01
CA ILE A 98 -10.74 -15.81 11.18
C ILE A 98 -11.88 -16.46 10.39
N THR A 99 -11.63 -16.91 9.16
CA THR A 99 -12.70 -17.43 8.27
C THR A 99 -13.08 -18.88 8.56
N ASP A 100 -12.09 -19.73 8.89
CA ASP A 100 -12.29 -21.18 8.94
C ASP A 100 -12.24 -21.76 10.35
N VAL A 101 -11.56 -21.12 11.30
CA VAL A 101 -11.31 -21.66 12.64
C VAL A 101 -12.16 -20.99 13.72
N LEU A 102 -12.23 -19.66 13.69
CA LEU A 102 -13.01 -18.92 14.70
C LEU A 102 -14.51 -19.01 14.41
N PRO A 103 -15.37 -19.08 15.43
CA PRO A 103 -16.83 -19.12 15.28
C PRO A 103 -17.40 -17.71 14.97
N ILE A 104 -16.78 -17.01 14.02
CA ILE A 104 -17.23 -15.70 13.56
C ILE A 104 -17.96 -15.93 12.24
N ASP A 105 -19.26 -15.66 12.24
CA ASP A 105 -20.04 -15.77 11.01
C ASP A 105 -19.76 -14.55 10.10
N VAL A 106 -18.98 -14.79 9.08
CA VAL A 106 -18.65 -13.81 8.01
C VAL A 106 -19.34 -14.15 6.69
N SER A 107 -20.31 -15.05 6.69
CA SER A 107 -20.90 -15.60 5.46
C SER A 107 -21.93 -14.67 4.81
N ILE A 108 -22.64 -13.86 5.58
CA ILE A 108 -23.81 -13.09 5.10
C ILE A 108 -23.61 -11.59 5.27
N ALA A 109 -22.97 -11.17 6.36
CA ALA A 109 -22.81 -9.76 6.71
C ALA A 109 -21.54 -9.52 7.52
N SER A 110 -21.00 -8.31 7.46
CA SER A 110 -19.89 -7.92 8.33
C SER A 110 -20.33 -7.99 9.80
N PRO A 111 -19.57 -8.64 10.68
CA PRO A 111 -19.89 -8.67 12.12
C PRO A 111 -19.94 -7.28 12.77
N LEU A 112 -19.29 -6.29 12.16
CA LEU A 112 -19.17 -4.93 12.70
C LEU A 112 -19.98 -3.88 11.93
N ALA A 113 -20.16 -4.05 10.62
CA ALA A 113 -20.81 -3.06 9.74
C ALA A 113 -22.10 -3.60 9.07
N GLY A 114 -22.50 -4.84 9.37
CA GLY A 114 -23.67 -5.45 8.75
C GLY A 114 -23.53 -5.60 7.23
N THR A 115 -24.58 -5.24 6.50
CA THR A 115 -24.65 -5.32 5.04
C THR A 115 -24.41 -3.96 4.35
N ASP A 116 -24.01 -2.94 5.09
CA ASP A 116 -23.74 -1.62 4.50
C ASP A 116 -22.44 -1.64 3.70
N LEU A 117 -22.59 -1.64 2.37
CA LEU A 117 -21.46 -1.72 1.43
C LEU A 117 -20.51 -0.53 1.55
N LEU A 118 -21.02 0.67 1.85
CA LEU A 118 -20.19 1.87 1.96
C LEU A 118 -19.33 1.83 3.23
N LEU A 119 -19.93 1.48 4.37
CA LEU A 119 -19.20 1.31 5.62
C LEU A 119 -18.16 0.20 5.49
N CYS A 120 -18.55 -0.94 4.94
CA CYS A 120 -17.63 -2.06 4.70
C CYS A 120 -16.46 -1.65 3.77
N ALA A 121 -16.73 -0.91 2.69
CA ALA A 121 -15.71 -0.44 1.77
C ALA A 121 -14.75 0.55 2.44
N LEU A 122 -15.27 1.54 3.16
CA LEU A 122 -14.45 2.55 3.80
C LEU A 122 -13.60 1.96 4.94
N PHE A 123 -14.23 1.29 5.91
CA PHE A 123 -13.49 0.75 7.05
C PHE A 123 -12.61 -0.44 6.66
N GLY A 124 -13.09 -1.33 5.80
CA GLY A 124 -12.27 -2.42 5.26
C GLY A 124 -11.05 -1.90 4.53
N GLY A 125 -11.22 -0.93 3.63
CA GLY A 125 -10.14 -0.27 2.91
C GLY A 125 -9.17 0.47 3.83
N MET A 126 -9.67 1.24 4.80
CA MET A 126 -8.82 1.96 5.76
C MET A 126 -8.00 0.99 6.63
N ILE A 127 -8.60 -0.04 7.18
CA ILE A 127 -7.91 -0.99 8.07
C ILE A 127 -6.90 -1.82 7.26
N SER A 128 -7.27 -2.33 6.08
CA SER A 128 -6.32 -3.03 5.21
C SER A 128 -5.18 -2.10 4.78
N GLY A 129 -5.49 -0.83 4.50
CA GLY A 129 -4.51 0.21 4.19
C GLY A 129 -3.53 0.50 5.33
N ILE A 130 -3.96 0.46 6.60
CA ILE A 130 -3.06 0.53 7.76
C ILE A 130 -2.09 -0.66 7.73
N GLY A 131 -2.60 -1.88 7.53
CA GLY A 131 -1.79 -3.09 7.44
C GLY A 131 -0.75 -2.98 6.32
N SER A 132 -1.18 -2.66 5.09
CA SER A 132 -0.28 -2.51 3.93
C SER A 132 0.74 -1.38 4.13
N GLY A 133 0.32 -0.24 4.67
CA GLY A 133 1.20 0.89 4.96
C GLY A 133 2.28 0.53 6.00
N LEU A 134 1.91 -0.19 7.07
CA LEU A 134 2.88 -0.70 8.04
C LEU A 134 3.85 -1.70 7.39
N ALA A 135 3.37 -2.61 6.56
CA ALA A 135 4.24 -3.56 5.85
C ALA A 135 5.29 -2.84 5.01
N ILE A 136 4.88 -1.88 4.18
CA ILE A 136 5.78 -1.08 3.34
C ILE A 136 6.80 -0.32 4.19
N ARG A 137 6.37 0.33 5.27
CA ARG A 137 7.23 1.11 6.17
C ARG A 137 8.33 0.27 6.82
N PHE A 138 8.05 -1.01 7.10
CA PHE A 138 9.02 -1.94 7.72
C PHE A 138 9.69 -2.88 6.71
N GLY A 139 9.58 -2.56 5.41
CA GLY A 139 10.33 -3.20 4.32
C GLY A 139 9.75 -4.52 3.84
N GLY A 140 8.49 -4.81 4.16
CA GLY A 140 7.68 -5.88 3.59
C GLY A 140 6.68 -5.37 2.57
N VAL A 141 5.82 -6.25 2.09
CA VAL A 141 4.65 -5.98 1.23
C VAL A 141 3.53 -6.94 1.60
N MET A 142 2.28 -6.55 1.36
CA MET A 142 1.12 -7.42 1.58
C MET A 142 0.79 -8.27 0.38
N ASP A 143 1.28 -7.90 -0.81
CA ASP A 143 0.84 -8.47 -2.05
C ASP A 143 2.00 -8.60 -3.05
N GLY A 144 2.00 -9.69 -3.82
CA GLY A 144 2.98 -9.92 -4.88
C GLY A 144 2.90 -8.90 -6.01
N ILE A 145 1.75 -8.25 -6.24
CA ILE A 145 1.65 -7.19 -7.23
C ILE A 145 2.50 -5.98 -6.83
N GLU A 146 2.63 -5.67 -5.55
CA GLU A 146 3.50 -4.60 -5.06
C GLU A 146 4.97 -4.89 -5.39
N VAL A 147 5.40 -6.15 -5.31
CA VAL A 147 6.73 -6.59 -5.74
C VAL A 147 6.92 -6.34 -7.24
N MET A 148 5.94 -6.74 -8.05
CA MET A 148 5.99 -6.54 -9.51
C MET A 148 5.97 -5.06 -9.87
N THR A 149 5.21 -4.26 -9.14
CA THR A 149 5.12 -2.82 -9.36
C THR A 149 6.47 -2.13 -9.18
N VAL A 150 7.22 -2.48 -8.13
CA VAL A 150 8.57 -1.95 -7.92
C VAL A 150 9.53 -2.35 -9.05
N ILE A 151 9.37 -3.55 -9.61
CA ILE A 151 10.19 -4.03 -10.73
C ILE A 151 9.84 -3.28 -12.02
N PHE A 152 8.56 -3.21 -12.37
CA PHE A 152 8.11 -2.60 -13.61
C PHE A 152 8.24 -1.08 -13.61
N SER A 153 8.05 -0.41 -12.47
CA SER A 153 8.25 1.02 -12.38
C SER A 153 9.69 1.42 -12.74
N LYS A 154 10.67 0.64 -12.30
CA LYS A 154 12.09 0.84 -12.66
C LYS A 154 12.39 0.56 -14.14
N GLN A 155 11.69 -0.38 -14.77
CA GLN A 155 11.93 -0.76 -16.16
C GLN A 155 11.20 0.13 -17.16
N LEU A 156 9.96 0.53 -16.84
CA LEU A 156 9.08 1.26 -17.74
C LEU A 156 9.03 2.76 -17.44
N GLY A 157 9.65 3.22 -16.34
CA GLY A 157 9.58 4.63 -15.92
C GLY A 157 8.18 5.07 -15.47
N ILE A 158 7.27 4.14 -15.17
CA ILE A 158 5.90 4.40 -14.75
C ILE A 158 5.88 4.49 -13.23
N MET A 159 5.11 5.41 -12.67
CA MET A 159 4.92 5.49 -11.21
C MET A 159 4.28 4.21 -10.68
N VAL A 160 4.76 3.77 -9.50
CA VAL A 160 4.27 2.58 -8.80
C VAL A 160 2.74 2.58 -8.68
N GLY A 161 2.16 3.68 -8.19
CA GLY A 161 0.71 3.82 -8.04
C GLY A 161 -0.07 3.70 -9.34
N THR A 162 0.48 4.19 -10.46
CA THR A 162 -0.18 4.09 -11.77
C THR A 162 -0.31 2.65 -12.23
N PHE A 163 0.72 1.83 -12.01
CA PHE A 163 0.67 0.41 -12.37
C PHE A 163 -0.38 -0.34 -11.55
N VAL A 164 -0.39 -0.15 -10.22
CA VAL A 164 -1.40 -0.76 -9.34
C VAL A 164 -2.81 -0.32 -9.73
N MET A 165 -2.99 0.96 -10.05
CA MET A 165 -4.28 1.50 -10.45
C MET A 165 -4.79 0.89 -11.75
N ILE A 166 -3.93 0.75 -12.77
CA ILE A 166 -4.27 0.09 -14.03
C ILE A 166 -4.68 -1.37 -13.78
N TYR A 167 -3.90 -2.10 -12.98
CA TYR A 167 -4.20 -3.49 -12.62
C TYR A 167 -5.57 -3.60 -11.95
N ASN A 168 -5.85 -2.76 -10.95
CA ASN A 168 -7.11 -2.78 -10.20
C ASN A 168 -8.31 -2.39 -11.08
N VAL A 169 -8.16 -1.44 -11.99
CA VAL A 169 -9.23 -1.10 -12.95
C VAL A 169 -9.57 -2.31 -13.81
N ILE A 170 -8.57 -3.00 -14.35
CA ILE A 170 -8.78 -4.23 -15.14
C ILE A 170 -9.45 -5.30 -14.28
N LEU A 171 -8.98 -5.53 -13.06
CA LEU A 171 -9.54 -6.50 -12.12
C LEU A 171 -11.03 -6.20 -11.84
N TYR A 172 -11.36 -4.96 -11.49
CA TYR A 172 -12.75 -4.60 -11.16
C TYR A 172 -13.68 -4.64 -12.37
N MET A 173 -13.16 -4.34 -13.56
CA MET A 173 -13.92 -4.55 -14.81
C MET A 173 -14.20 -6.05 -15.04
N LEU A 174 -13.22 -6.91 -14.84
CA LEU A 174 -13.41 -8.35 -14.93
C LEU A 174 -14.42 -8.87 -13.90
N CYS A 175 -14.34 -8.39 -12.66
CA CYS A 175 -15.33 -8.72 -11.62
C CYS A 175 -16.75 -8.33 -12.04
N GLY A 176 -16.94 -7.12 -12.59
CA GLY A 176 -18.23 -6.65 -13.07
C GLY A 176 -18.81 -7.51 -14.19
N ILE A 177 -17.99 -7.93 -15.15
CA ILE A 177 -18.40 -8.79 -16.27
C ILE A 177 -18.71 -10.21 -15.79
N VAL A 178 -17.82 -10.82 -15.02
CA VAL A 178 -17.93 -12.22 -14.58
C VAL A 178 -19.14 -12.42 -13.66
N LEU A 179 -19.40 -11.48 -12.76
CA LEU A 179 -20.50 -11.57 -11.82
C LEU A 179 -21.78 -10.90 -12.32
N ASN A 180 -21.76 -10.33 -13.50
CA ASN A 180 -22.87 -9.61 -14.11
C ASN A 180 -23.50 -8.55 -13.17
N SER A 181 -22.66 -7.88 -12.37
CA SER A 181 -23.04 -6.85 -11.42
C SER A 181 -21.95 -5.81 -11.28
N TRP A 182 -22.29 -4.53 -11.42
CA TRP A 182 -21.36 -3.40 -11.32
C TRP A 182 -21.34 -2.77 -9.92
N VAL A 183 -22.29 -3.13 -9.06
CA VAL A 183 -22.41 -2.52 -7.72
C VAL A 183 -21.16 -2.82 -6.87
N LEU A 184 -20.81 -4.09 -6.76
CA LEU A 184 -19.65 -4.51 -5.94
C LEU A 184 -18.31 -3.95 -6.45
N PRO A 185 -18.00 -4.01 -7.76
CA PRO A 185 -16.80 -3.38 -8.31
C PRO A 185 -16.72 -1.87 -8.02
N LEU A 186 -17.82 -1.13 -8.12
CA LEU A 186 -17.82 0.31 -7.82
C LEU A 186 -17.54 0.60 -6.34
N TYR A 187 -18.12 -0.15 -5.42
CA TYR A 187 -17.76 -0.03 -3.99
C TYR A 187 -16.33 -0.50 -3.72
N SER A 188 -15.79 -1.44 -4.47
CA SER A 188 -14.39 -1.86 -4.38
C SER A 188 -13.42 -0.74 -4.82
N VAL A 189 -13.82 0.10 -5.78
CA VAL A 189 -13.05 1.32 -6.10
C VAL A 189 -13.00 2.26 -4.89
N VAL A 190 -14.09 2.41 -4.14
CA VAL A 190 -14.12 3.23 -2.92
C VAL A 190 -13.19 2.63 -1.85
N ALA A 191 -13.24 1.32 -1.64
CA ALA A 191 -12.35 0.61 -0.72
C ALA A 191 -10.87 0.79 -1.10
N CYS A 192 -10.54 0.62 -2.38
CA CYS A 192 -9.19 0.82 -2.90
C CYS A 192 -8.70 2.26 -2.68
N PHE A 193 -9.55 3.27 -2.93
CA PHE A 193 -9.21 4.66 -2.68
C PHE A 193 -8.95 4.94 -1.19
N ALA A 194 -9.80 4.41 -0.31
CA ALA A 194 -9.63 4.52 1.14
C ALA A 194 -8.32 3.85 1.59
N ALA A 195 -8.02 2.66 1.07
CA ALA A 195 -6.77 1.95 1.35
C ALA A 195 -5.54 2.75 0.90
N LEU A 196 -5.51 3.23 -0.35
CA LEU A 196 -4.39 4.00 -0.89
C LEU A 196 -4.12 5.27 -0.07
N LYS A 197 -5.17 6.03 0.30
CA LYS A 197 -5.02 7.23 1.14
C LYS A 197 -4.51 6.91 2.53
N THR A 198 -4.93 5.79 3.10
CA THR A 198 -4.45 5.33 4.40
C THR A 198 -3.00 4.85 4.31
N ILE A 199 -2.62 4.13 3.26
CA ILE A 199 -1.24 3.72 2.99
C ILE A 199 -0.33 4.95 2.91
N ASP A 200 -0.69 5.95 2.10
CA ASP A 200 0.06 7.21 1.98
C ASP A 200 0.28 7.84 3.36
N PHE A 201 -0.78 7.93 4.18
CA PHE A 201 -0.71 8.51 5.51
C PHE A 201 0.20 7.73 6.46
N VAL A 202 0.12 6.39 6.46
CA VAL A 202 0.93 5.53 7.34
C VAL A 202 2.41 5.51 6.92
N VAL A 203 2.67 5.49 5.61
CA VAL A 203 4.04 5.43 5.05
C VAL A 203 4.76 6.76 5.22
N GLU A 204 4.11 7.86 4.83
CA GLU A 204 4.73 9.19 4.86
C GLU A 204 4.71 9.83 6.26
N GLY A 205 3.76 9.43 7.12
CA GLY A 205 3.59 9.98 8.47
C GLY A 205 2.83 11.31 8.48
N ILE A 206 2.70 11.85 9.70
CA ILE A 206 1.95 13.10 9.96
C ILE A 206 2.81 14.32 9.63
N ASP A 207 4.11 14.23 9.85
CA ASP A 207 5.05 15.35 9.70
C ASP A 207 5.54 15.43 8.23
N ARG A 208 4.69 15.97 7.36
CA ARG A 208 5.08 16.32 5.99
C ARG A 208 5.66 17.72 5.98
N ALA A 209 6.96 17.83 5.94
CA ALA A 209 7.61 19.11 5.63
C ALA A 209 7.55 19.36 4.12
N LYS A 210 7.07 20.53 3.73
CA LYS A 210 7.19 21.01 2.34
C LYS A 210 8.46 21.80 2.23
N CYS A 211 9.30 21.43 1.26
CA CYS A 211 10.52 22.13 0.96
C CYS A 211 10.34 22.92 -0.33
N ALA A 212 10.75 24.18 -0.31
CA ALA A 212 10.84 25.02 -1.49
C ALA A 212 12.32 25.30 -1.79
N MET A 213 12.72 25.06 -3.04
CA MET A 213 14.04 25.41 -3.56
C MET A 213 13.86 26.51 -4.62
N ILE A 214 14.28 27.73 -4.30
CA ILE A 214 14.09 28.91 -5.13
C ILE A 214 15.43 29.34 -5.69
N VAL A 215 15.60 29.31 -7.01
CA VAL A 215 16.80 29.81 -7.70
C VAL A 215 16.56 31.26 -8.09
N THR A 216 17.36 32.19 -7.53
CA THR A 216 17.11 33.62 -7.68
C THR A 216 18.39 34.43 -7.85
N GLU A 217 18.25 35.59 -8.46
CA GLU A 217 19.28 36.66 -8.50
C GLU A 217 19.11 37.67 -7.34
N TYR A 218 17.97 37.60 -6.61
CA TYR A 218 17.62 38.46 -5.47
C TYR A 218 17.47 37.68 -4.15
N PRO A 219 18.53 37.05 -3.67
CA PRO A 219 18.43 36.13 -2.53
C PRO A 219 18.07 36.81 -1.22
N THR A 220 18.55 38.04 -0.98
CA THR A 220 18.34 38.75 0.30
C THR A 220 16.87 39.09 0.48
N GLU A 221 16.25 39.69 -0.54
CA GLU A 221 14.83 40.06 -0.51
C GLU A 221 13.91 38.86 -0.28
N ILE A 222 14.21 37.74 -0.97
CA ILE A 222 13.43 36.51 -0.84
C ILE A 222 13.64 35.87 0.54
N CYS A 223 14.87 35.85 1.06
CA CYS A 223 15.13 35.32 2.41
C CYS A 223 14.40 36.14 3.47
N GLU A 224 14.43 37.47 3.39
CA GLU A 224 13.74 38.34 4.32
C GLU A 224 12.20 38.17 4.22
N ALA A 225 11.66 38.15 3.00
CA ALA A 225 10.24 37.95 2.79
C ALA A 225 9.75 36.61 3.36
N LEU A 226 10.46 35.52 3.11
CA LEU A 226 10.10 34.19 3.62
C LEU A 226 10.24 34.12 5.15
N SER A 227 11.34 34.64 5.70
CA SER A 227 11.57 34.63 7.15
C SER A 227 10.52 35.45 7.89
N ASN A 228 10.16 36.63 7.38
CA ASN A 228 9.16 37.51 7.97
C ASN A 228 7.74 36.95 7.85
N THR A 229 7.43 36.26 6.74
CA THR A 229 6.07 35.74 6.49
C THR A 229 5.81 34.45 7.28
N PHE A 230 6.78 33.56 7.34
CA PHE A 230 6.60 32.21 7.92
C PHE A 230 7.26 32.00 9.26
N GLY A 231 8.13 32.92 9.71
CA GLY A 231 8.84 32.81 11.00
C GLY A 231 9.82 31.65 11.08
N SER A 232 10.23 31.10 9.92
CA SER A 232 11.09 29.94 9.82
C SER A 232 12.48 30.30 9.28
N GLY A 233 13.48 29.47 9.57
CA GLY A 233 14.84 29.62 9.07
C GLY A 233 14.90 29.40 7.55
N VAL A 234 15.68 30.23 6.86
CA VAL A 234 15.94 30.13 5.43
C VAL A 234 17.43 29.89 5.20
N THR A 235 17.78 28.90 4.41
CA THR A 235 19.18 28.61 4.07
C THR A 235 19.48 29.11 2.66
N ARG A 236 20.54 29.92 2.53
CA ARG A 236 21.05 30.40 1.26
C ARG A 236 22.29 29.65 0.86
N VAL A 237 22.36 29.24 -0.41
CA VAL A 237 23.54 28.63 -1.04
C VAL A 237 23.89 29.44 -2.27
N ASP A 238 25.12 29.94 -2.35
CA ASP A 238 25.59 30.69 -3.54
C ASP A 238 25.86 29.71 -4.66
N ALA A 239 25.42 30.06 -5.86
CA ALA A 239 25.49 29.24 -7.06
C ALA A 239 25.84 30.09 -8.29
N THR A 240 26.42 29.48 -9.30
CA THR A 240 26.71 30.13 -10.59
C THR A 240 25.95 29.40 -11.71
N GLY A 241 25.24 30.12 -12.52
CA GLY A 241 24.54 29.59 -13.68
C GLY A 241 25.51 28.94 -14.67
N GLY A 242 25.37 27.62 -14.91
CA GLY A 242 26.27 26.88 -15.81
C GLY A 242 26.30 27.45 -17.22
N TYR A 243 25.18 27.87 -17.76
CA TYR A 243 25.06 28.46 -19.10
C TYR A 243 25.29 29.98 -19.10
N SER A 244 24.56 30.71 -18.23
CA SER A 244 24.57 32.17 -18.21
C SER A 244 25.80 32.77 -17.55
N LYS A 245 26.61 31.98 -16.82
CA LYS A 245 27.76 32.40 -16.01
C LYS A 245 27.44 33.51 -15.00
N ARG A 246 26.13 33.77 -14.73
CA ARG A 246 25.69 34.76 -13.75
C ARG A 246 25.70 34.18 -12.36
N ASN A 247 26.00 35.00 -11.36
CA ASN A 247 25.85 34.63 -9.97
C ASN A 247 24.37 34.56 -9.61
N LYS A 248 23.99 33.45 -9.01
CA LYS A 248 22.66 33.17 -8.50
C LYS A 248 22.75 32.61 -7.10
N SER A 249 21.68 32.58 -6.37
CA SER A 249 21.62 31.85 -5.11
C SER A 249 20.45 30.88 -5.14
N ILE A 250 20.63 29.76 -4.45
CA ILE A 250 19.57 28.81 -4.17
C ILE A 250 19.09 29.11 -2.74
N VAL A 251 17.87 29.50 -2.61
CA VAL A 251 17.20 29.70 -1.31
C VAL A 251 16.44 28.42 -0.98
N TYR A 252 16.83 27.79 0.11
CA TYR A 252 16.20 26.58 0.61
C TYR A 252 15.38 26.89 1.83
N PHE A 253 14.09 26.57 1.80
CA PHE A 253 13.09 26.84 2.82
C PHE A 253 12.29 25.58 3.12
N VAL A 254 12.10 25.23 4.40
CA VAL A 254 11.36 24.05 4.88
C VAL A 254 10.27 24.48 5.83
#